data_804955084cf1980440a633ec12519eb6
#
_entry.id   804955084cf1980440a633ec12519eb6
#
_cell.length_a   1.000
_cell.length_b   1.000
_cell.length_c   1.000
_cell.angle_alpha   90.00
_cell.angle_beta   90.00
_cell.angle_gamma   90.00
#
_symmetry.space_group_name_H-M   'P 1'
#
loop_
_entity.id
_entity.type
_entity.pdbx_description
1 polymer ?
#
loop_
_entity_poly.entity_id
_entity_poly.type
_entity_poly.pdbx_seq_one_letter_code
_entity_poly.pdbx_strand_id
1 'polypeptide(L)'
;MVDEMYLQKSADYHSGDLVGCDESGVLYKGIVGFMIVGLKKSIPYIIKSIPEVKIEGEWLKDEILKAIETLHSIGFKVRCVVADNHSTNVSAYSKILNAYGFKKDDLYFITQDGSKIYLFYDSVHLMKNVRNNLLNNKRFIFPEFNFSGFYDDIVCESGEISWKL
;
A
#
# COMPACT_ATOMS: atom_id res chain seq x y z
N MET A 1 7.46 1.44 -2.28
CA MET A 1 6.72 1.21 -1.02
C MET A 1 6.10 2.52 -0.58
N VAL A 2 4.86 2.47 -0.14
CA VAL A 2 4.12 3.61 0.41
C VAL A 2 3.70 3.22 1.81
N ASP A 3 3.94 4.09 2.79
CA ASP A 3 3.62 3.85 4.18
C ASP A 3 3.12 5.14 4.85
N GLU A 4 2.23 5.01 5.83
CA GLU A 4 1.62 6.10 6.55
C GLU A 4 2.08 6.08 8.01
N MET A 5 2.63 7.20 8.49
CA MET A 5 3.00 7.40 9.87
C MET A 5 2.06 8.40 10.52
N TYR A 6 1.41 8.00 11.61
CA TYR A 6 0.60 8.91 12.41
C TYR A 6 1.47 9.84 13.25
N LEU A 7 1.14 11.12 13.25
CA LEU A 7 1.82 12.14 14.05
C LEU A 7 1.04 12.41 15.34
N GLN A 8 1.77 12.72 16.39
CA GLN A 8 1.19 13.40 17.52
C GLN A 8 0.79 14.82 17.09
N LYS A 9 -0.47 15.17 17.25
CA LYS A 9 -0.97 16.49 16.86
C LYS A 9 -0.33 17.56 17.72
N SER A 10 0.57 18.32 17.15
CA SER A 10 1.17 19.50 17.75
C SER A 10 1.52 20.51 16.68
N ALA A 11 1.32 21.78 16.98
CA ALA A 11 1.89 22.88 16.20
C ALA A 11 2.95 23.54 17.07
N ASP A 12 4.05 23.93 16.44
CA ASP A 12 5.14 24.65 17.07
C ASP A 12 5.56 25.84 16.21
N TYR A 13 6.21 26.82 16.83
CA TYR A 13 6.68 28.01 16.14
C TYR A 13 8.19 27.91 15.97
N HIS A 14 8.66 27.73 14.73
CA HIS A 14 10.08 27.59 14.45
C HIS A 14 10.54 28.59 13.39
N SER A 15 11.53 29.38 13.73
CA SER A 15 12.19 30.37 12.81
C SER A 15 11.24 31.36 12.13
N GLY A 16 10.10 31.68 12.76
CA GLY A 16 9.11 32.61 12.20
C GLY A 16 7.91 31.93 11.52
N ASP A 17 7.96 30.61 11.36
CA ASP A 17 6.90 29.83 10.71
C ASP A 17 6.18 28.90 11.70
N LEU A 18 4.88 28.73 11.49
CA LEU A 18 4.09 27.75 12.19
C LEU A 18 4.25 26.39 11.51
N VAL A 19 4.79 25.40 12.23
CA VAL A 19 5.00 24.03 11.75
C VAL A 19 4.06 23.06 12.41
N GLY A 20 3.69 21.99 11.72
CA GLY A 20 2.78 20.97 12.21
C GLY A 20 1.31 21.15 11.78
N CYS A 21 1.02 22.15 10.96
CA CYS A 21 -0.30 22.40 10.39
C CYS A 21 -0.20 22.83 8.91
N ASP A 22 -1.34 22.80 8.22
CA ASP A 22 -1.49 23.34 6.88
C ASP A 22 -1.62 24.89 6.88
N GLU A 23 -1.77 25.46 5.69
CA GLU A 23 -1.94 26.93 5.50
C GLU A 23 -3.19 27.50 6.18
N SER A 24 -4.20 26.66 6.48
CA SER A 24 -5.41 27.03 7.19
C SER A 24 -5.30 26.84 8.71
N GLY A 25 -4.15 26.40 9.22
CA GLY A 25 -3.91 26.16 10.64
C GLY A 25 -4.46 24.81 11.14
N VAL A 26 -4.86 23.92 10.24
CA VAL A 26 -5.34 22.60 10.62
C VAL A 26 -4.15 21.66 10.85
N LEU A 27 -4.08 21.04 12.03
CA LEU A 27 -2.98 20.17 12.42
C LEU A 27 -2.88 18.92 11.54
N TYR A 28 -1.67 18.60 11.08
CA TYR A 28 -1.41 17.36 10.39
C TYR A 28 -1.68 16.15 11.30
N LYS A 29 -2.22 15.09 10.70
CA LYS A 29 -2.53 13.84 11.40
C LYS A 29 -1.52 12.74 11.09
N GLY A 30 -0.86 12.85 9.96
CA GLY A 30 0.07 11.85 9.50
C GLY A 30 1.05 12.38 8.45
N ILE A 31 2.01 11.55 8.12
CA ILE A 31 2.93 11.72 7.00
C ILE A 31 2.82 10.50 6.10
N VAL A 32 2.61 10.72 4.82
CA VAL A 32 2.73 9.66 3.81
C VAL A 32 4.16 9.63 3.29
N GLY A 33 4.84 8.53 3.52
CA GLY A 33 6.19 8.28 3.06
C GLY A 33 6.22 7.46 1.76
N PHE A 34 6.94 7.93 0.76
CA PHE A 34 7.25 7.18 -0.45
C PHE A 34 8.70 6.73 -0.39
N MET A 35 8.91 5.42 -0.55
CA MET A 35 10.22 4.81 -0.45
C MET A 35 10.49 3.93 -1.67
N ILE A 36 11.68 4.02 -2.25
CA ILE A 36 12.14 3.06 -3.26
C ILE A 36 13.05 2.02 -2.61
N VAL A 37 12.88 0.78 -3.08
CA VAL A 37 13.72 -0.34 -2.67
C VAL A 37 14.16 -1.07 -3.94
N GLY A 38 15.45 -1.23 -4.12
CA GLY A 38 15.99 -1.95 -5.27
C GLY A 38 15.80 -3.47 -5.12
N LEU A 39 15.37 -4.15 -6.20
CA LEU A 39 15.19 -5.60 -6.19
C LEU A 39 16.49 -6.39 -5.96
N LYS A 40 17.64 -5.82 -6.34
CA LYS A 40 18.97 -6.46 -6.18
C LYS A 40 19.70 -6.04 -4.91
N LYS A 41 19.46 -4.82 -4.44
CA LYS A 41 20.06 -4.26 -3.22
C LYS A 41 18.93 -3.67 -2.39
N SER A 42 18.66 -4.27 -1.25
CA SER A 42 17.56 -3.88 -0.35
C SER A 42 17.86 -2.62 0.47
N ILE A 43 18.50 -1.62 -0.12
CA ILE A 43 18.72 -0.34 0.57
C ILE A 43 17.52 0.54 0.29
N PRO A 44 16.70 0.86 1.28
CA PRO A 44 15.55 1.73 1.11
C PRO A 44 15.99 3.20 1.07
N TYR A 45 15.41 3.97 0.15
CA TYR A 45 15.58 5.43 0.06
C TYR A 45 14.21 6.09 0.13
N ILE A 46 14.03 7.00 1.07
CA ILE A 46 12.85 7.86 1.11
C ILE A 46 12.99 8.89 -0.01
N ILE A 47 12.04 8.92 -0.93
CA ILE A 47 12.04 9.83 -2.08
C ILE A 47 11.07 10.99 -1.88
N LYS A 48 10.06 10.82 -1.03
CA LYS A 48 9.08 11.84 -0.73
C LYS A 48 8.43 11.56 0.62
N SER A 49 8.17 12.61 1.37
CA SER A 49 7.29 12.57 2.54
C SER A 49 6.34 13.75 2.48
N ILE A 50 5.06 13.49 2.67
CA ILE A 50 4.00 14.49 2.54
C ILE A 50 3.21 14.50 3.84
N PRO A 51 3.25 15.61 4.60
CA PRO A 51 2.37 15.77 5.76
C PRO A 51 0.92 15.99 5.28
N GLU A 52 -0.03 15.34 5.95
CA GLU A 52 -1.43 15.36 5.54
C GLU A 52 -2.39 15.49 6.72
N VAL A 53 -3.44 16.28 6.50
CA VAL A 53 -4.57 16.41 7.43
C VAL A 53 -5.51 15.23 7.26
N LYS A 54 -5.74 14.81 6.01
CA LYS A 54 -6.62 13.69 5.64
C LYS A 54 -6.13 13.05 4.35
N ILE A 55 -5.88 11.76 4.40
CA ILE A 55 -5.46 10.98 3.24
C ILE A 55 -6.70 10.35 2.62
N GLU A 56 -6.96 10.68 1.35
CA GLU A 56 -8.04 10.10 0.55
C GLU A 56 -7.49 9.22 -0.56
N GLY A 57 -8.23 8.16 -0.90
CA GLY A 57 -7.78 7.21 -1.93
C GLY A 57 -7.60 7.82 -3.32
N GLU A 58 -8.32 8.91 -3.67
CA GLU A 58 -8.13 9.62 -4.93
C GLU A 58 -6.80 10.37 -4.95
N TRP A 59 -6.56 11.17 -3.92
CA TRP A 59 -5.31 11.89 -3.76
C TRP A 59 -4.11 10.93 -3.74
N LEU A 60 -4.21 9.83 -2.99
CA LEU A 60 -3.13 8.83 -2.89
C LEU A 60 -2.86 8.14 -4.23
N LYS A 61 -3.90 7.84 -5.02
CA LYS A 61 -3.77 7.34 -6.39
C LYS A 61 -2.92 8.29 -7.23
N ASP A 62 -3.26 9.60 -7.22
CA ASP A 62 -2.57 10.60 -8.02
C ASP A 62 -1.09 10.75 -7.60
N GLU A 63 -0.80 10.72 -6.30
CA GLU A 63 0.56 10.79 -5.78
C GLU A 63 1.39 9.54 -6.12
N ILE A 64 0.79 8.34 -6.10
CA ILE A 64 1.45 7.10 -6.54
C ILE A 64 1.79 7.17 -8.02
N LEU A 65 0.85 7.54 -8.88
CA LEU A 65 1.07 7.64 -10.32
C LEU A 65 2.13 8.69 -10.65
N LYS A 66 2.08 9.85 -10.03
CA LYS A 66 3.08 10.91 -10.19
C LYS A 66 4.48 10.47 -9.75
N ALA A 67 4.57 9.71 -8.65
CA ALA A 67 5.85 9.15 -8.20
C ALA A 67 6.41 8.14 -9.22
N ILE A 68 5.56 7.29 -9.79
CA ILE A 68 5.95 6.33 -10.84
C ILE A 68 6.45 7.07 -12.08
N GLU A 69 5.72 8.05 -12.58
CA GLU A 69 6.10 8.85 -13.74
C GLU A 69 7.44 9.57 -13.52
N THR A 70 7.61 10.20 -12.35
CA THR A 70 8.86 10.86 -11.98
C THR A 70 10.03 9.88 -11.97
N LEU A 71 9.86 8.69 -11.38
CA LEU A 71 10.89 7.67 -11.35
C LEU A 71 11.23 7.15 -12.75
N HIS A 72 10.23 6.94 -13.60
CA HIS A 72 10.43 6.53 -15.00
C HIS A 72 11.20 7.61 -15.79
N SER A 73 10.88 8.90 -15.61
CA SER A 73 11.53 10.00 -16.31
C SER A 73 13.03 10.13 -16.04
N ILE A 74 13.47 9.67 -14.85
CA ILE A 74 14.90 9.66 -14.46
C ILE A 74 15.56 8.28 -14.65
N GLY A 75 14.87 7.35 -15.36
CA GLY A 75 15.44 6.07 -15.80
C GLY A 75 15.23 4.89 -14.85
N PHE A 76 14.52 5.04 -13.74
CA PHE A 76 14.13 3.91 -12.91
C PHE A 76 13.00 3.12 -13.56
N LYS A 77 13.03 1.80 -13.44
CA LYS A 77 11.95 0.92 -13.88
C LYS A 77 11.17 0.42 -12.67
N VAL A 78 10.11 1.12 -12.31
CA VAL A 78 9.21 0.67 -11.24
C VAL A 78 8.54 -0.65 -11.66
N ARG A 79 8.59 -1.66 -10.81
CA ARG A 79 8.02 -2.99 -11.06
C ARG A 79 6.83 -3.31 -10.18
N CYS A 80 6.81 -2.75 -8.99
CA CYS A 80 5.70 -2.94 -8.07
C CYS A 80 5.55 -1.74 -7.13
N VAL A 81 4.34 -1.58 -6.64
CA VAL A 81 4.00 -0.71 -5.51
C VAL A 81 3.57 -1.60 -4.36
N VAL A 82 4.09 -1.36 -3.18
CA VAL A 82 3.75 -2.09 -1.96
C VAL A 82 3.24 -1.09 -0.94
N ALA A 83 2.08 -1.35 -0.37
CA ALA A 83 1.49 -0.58 0.72
C ALA A 83 0.90 -1.52 1.77
N ASP A 84 0.51 -1.02 2.93
CA ASP A 84 -0.28 -1.81 3.86
C ASP A 84 -1.73 -2.02 3.35
N ASN A 85 -2.47 -2.90 4.00
CA ASN A 85 -3.87 -3.19 3.64
C ASN A 85 -4.85 -2.24 4.36
N HIS A 86 -4.50 -0.97 4.53
CA HIS A 86 -5.42 0.04 5.03
C HIS A 86 -6.46 0.40 3.98
N SER A 87 -7.67 0.77 4.40
CA SER A 87 -8.80 1.07 3.50
C SER A 87 -8.49 2.14 2.46
N THR A 88 -7.68 3.12 2.79
CA THR A 88 -7.23 4.19 1.90
C THR A 88 -6.35 3.64 0.77
N ASN A 89 -5.40 2.75 1.09
CA ASN A 89 -4.54 2.09 0.12
C ASN A 89 -5.34 1.16 -0.80
N VAL A 90 -6.29 0.40 -0.24
CA VAL A 90 -7.22 -0.44 -1.02
C VAL A 90 -8.04 0.41 -1.99
N SER A 91 -8.54 1.56 -1.54
CA SER A 91 -9.27 2.51 -2.39
C SER A 91 -8.39 3.08 -3.51
N ALA A 92 -7.16 3.49 -3.19
CA ALA A 92 -6.21 4.02 -4.17
C ALA A 92 -5.87 2.97 -5.24
N TYR A 93 -5.58 1.74 -4.86
CA TYR A 93 -5.29 0.65 -5.80
C TYR A 93 -6.47 0.33 -6.70
N SER A 94 -7.69 0.24 -6.15
CA SER A 94 -8.90 0.05 -6.97
C SER A 94 -9.09 1.16 -7.99
N LYS A 95 -8.80 2.41 -7.62
CA LYS A 95 -8.92 3.58 -8.52
C LYS A 95 -7.83 3.59 -9.60
N ILE A 96 -6.59 3.16 -9.27
CA ILE A 96 -5.52 2.98 -10.25
C ILE A 96 -5.96 1.93 -11.27
N LEU A 97 -6.38 0.76 -10.84
CA LEU A 97 -6.81 -0.32 -11.72
C LEU A 97 -7.94 0.14 -12.65
N ASN A 98 -8.97 0.78 -12.11
CA ASN A 98 -10.08 1.31 -12.89
C ASN A 98 -9.64 2.35 -13.93
N ALA A 99 -8.72 3.26 -13.58
CA ALA A 99 -8.20 4.28 -14.48
C ALA A 99 -7.46 3.69 -15.69
N TYR A 100 -6.86 2.52 -15.53
CA TYR A 100 -6.16 1.79 -16.60
C TYR A 100 -7.00 0.67 -17.24
N GLY A 101 -8.31 0.58 -16.92
CA GLY A 101 -9.23 -0.41 -17.51
C GLY A 101 -9.09 -1.83 -16.95
N PHE A 102 -8.49 -1.99 -15.78
CA PHE A 102 -8.33 -3.26 -15.07
C PHE A 102 -9.41 -3.46 -14.01
N LYS A 103 -9.70 -4.72 -13.66
CA LYS A 103 -10.65 -5.05 -12.60
C LYS A 103 -10.02 -4.90 -11.22
N LYS A 104 -10.86 -4.74 -10.20
CA LYS A 104 -10.42 -4.62 -8.80
C LYS A 104 -9.56 -5.79 -8.31
N ASP A 105 -9.76 -6.98 -8.84
CA ASP A 105 -9.05 -8.20 -8.45
C ASP A 105 -7.77 -8.44 -9.27
N ASP A 106 -7.50 -7.59 -10.26
CA ASP A 106 -6.23 -7.63 -10.96
C ASP A 106 -5.11 -7.14 -10.03
N LEU A 107 -3.97 -7.80 -10.12
CA LEU A 107 -2.82 -7.48 -9.26
C LEU A 107 -1.82 -6.56 -9.95
N TYR A 108 -2.14 -6.03 -11.11
CA TYR A 108 -1.24 -5.18 -11.91
C TYR A 108 -2.02 -4.27 -12.84
N PHE A 109 -1.37 -3.25 -13.32
CA PHE A 109 -1.80 -2.42 -14.45
C PHE A 109 -0.63 -2.22 -15.43
N ILE A 110 -0.95 -1.73 -16.62
CA ILE A 110 0.02 -1.47 -17.69
C ILE A 110 0.02 0.03 -17.95
N THR A 111 1.17 0.67 -17.80
CA THR A 111 1.37 2.10 -18.10
C THR A 111 1.37 2.38 -19.60
N GLN A 112 1.30 3.64 -20.01
CA GLN A 112 1.25 4.03 -21.42
C GLN A 112 2.52 3.62 -22.21
N ASP A 113 3.66 3.52 -21.53
CA ASP A 113 4.92 3.03 -22.10
C ASP A 113 5.00 1.48 -22.18
N GLY A 114 3.92 0.77 -21.84
CA GLY A 114 3.84 -0.69 -21.84
C GLY A 114 4.48 -1.37 -20.62
N SER A 115 4.91 -0.62 -19.62
CA SER A 115 5.48 -1.18 -18.40
C SER A 115 4.39 -1.81 -17.52
N LYS A 116 4.60 -3.07 -17.13
CA LYS A 116 3.71 -3.78 -16.20
C LYS A 116 4.13 -3.48 -14.76
N ILE A 117 3.22 -2.95 -13.95
CA ILE A 117 3.44 -2.58 -12.54
C ILE A 117 2.47 -3.38 -11.67
N TYR A 118 3.01 -4.12 -10.73
CA TYR A 118 2.23 -4.92 -9.78
C TYR A 118 1.86 -4.09 -8.54
N LEU A 119 0.67 -4.35 -8.02
CA LEU A 119 0.17 -3.76 -6.78
C LEU A 119 0.12 -4.84 -5.71
N PHE A 120 0.91 -4.69 -4.65
CA PHE A 120 1.00 -5.66 -3.56
C PHE A 120 0.66 -5.01 -2.23
N TYR A 121 0.13 -5.82 -1.33
CA TYR A 121 0.02 -5.48 0.07
C TYR A 121 1.17 -6.10 0.87
N ASP A 122 1.63 -5.37 1.89
CA ASP A 122 2.67 -5.88 2.79
C ASP A 122 2.20 -7.17 3.49
N SER A 123 2.94 -8.24 3.27
CA SER A 123 2.64 -9.56 3.80
C SER A 123 2.62 -9.60 5.33
N VAL A 124 3.48 -8.81 6.00
CA VAL A 124 3.52 -8.73 7.47
C VAL A 124 2.23 -8.12 8.00
N HIS A 125 1.73 -7.06 7.37
CA HIS A 125 0.46 -6.43 7.72
C HIS A 125 -0.73 -7.35 7.44
N LEU A 126 -0.72 -8.08 6.32
CA LEU A 126 -1.74 -9.09 6.02
C LEU A 126 -1.79 -10.18 7.09
N MET A 127 -0.64 -10.72 7.48
CA MET A 127 -0.56 -11.75 8.54
C MET A 127 -1.02 -11.23 9.89
N LYS A 128 -0.68 -9.99 10.26
CA LYS A 128 -1.22 -9.34 11.47
C LYS A 128 -2.73 -9.23 11.44
N ASN A 129 -3.31 -8.88 10.28
CA ASN A 129 -4.76 -8.76 10.10
C ASN A 129 -5.44 -10.12 10.23
N VAL A 130 -4.90 -11.18 9.61
CA VAL A 130 -5.40 -12.56 9.76
C VAL A 130 -5.38 -12.97 11.24
N ARG A 131 -4.23 -12.82 11.91
CA ARG A 131 -4.11 -13.13 13.34
C ARG A 131 -5.13 -12.38 14.19
N ASN A 132 -5.24 -11.06 14.00
CA ASN A 132 -6.14 -10.23 14.80
C ASN A 132 -7.62 -10.59 14.56
N ASN A 133 -7.98 -10.93 13.34
CA ASN A 133 -9.33 -11.39 13.02
C ASN A 133 -9.64 -12.73 13.69
N LEU A 134 -8.71 -13.68 13.68
CA LEU A 134 -8.86 -14.95 14.38
C LEU A 134 -8.98 -14.77 15.90
N LEU A 135 -8.13 -13.93 16.51
CA LEU A 135 -8.19 -13.61 17.95
C LEU A 135 -9.50 -12.92 18.35
N ASN A 136 -10.13 -12.19 17.44
CA ASN A 136 -11.44 -11.57 17.63
C ASN A 136 -12.62 -12.48 17.25
N ASN A 137 -12.40 -13.80 17.25
CA ASN A 137 -13.42 -14.83 16.94
C ASN A 137 -14.06 -14.70 15.55
N LYS A 138 -13.37 -14.07 14.59
CA LYS A 138 -13.82 -14.08 13.19
C LYS A 138 -13.41 -15.38 12.53
N ARG A 139 -14.26 -15.84 11.62
CA ARG A 139 -14.01 -17.05 10.84
C ARG A 139 -13.19 -16.71 9.61
N PHE A 140 -12.27 -17.60 9.26
CA PHE A 140 -11.53 -17.55 8.01
C PHE A 140 -12.01 -18.71 7.14
N ILE A 141 -12.62 -18.36 5.99
CA ILE A 141 -13.11 -19.33 5.01
C ILE A 141 -12.18 -19.24 3.81
N PHE A 142 -11.66 -20.38 3.37
CA PHE A 142 -10.80 -20.43 2.19
C PHE A 142 -11.37 -21.43 1.17
N PRO A 143 -11.26 -21.13 -0.14
CA PRO A 143 -11.64 -22.05 -1.19
C PRO A 143 -10.66 -23.21 -1.28
N GLU A 144 -11.09 -24.27 -1.97
CA GLU A 144 -10.17 -25.31 -2.40
C GLU A 144 -9.06 -24.73 -3.28
N PHE A 145 -7.82 -25.12 -3.05
CA PHE A 145 -6.70 -24.72 -3.87
C PHE A 145 -5.68 -25.86 -4.03
N ASN A 146 -5.06 -25.90 -5.21
CA ASN A 146 -4.06 -26.89 -5.57
C ASN A 146 -2.69 -26.22 -5.67
N PHE A 147 -1.67 -26.80 -5.06
CA PHE A 147 -0.29 -26.49 -5.32
C PHE A 147 0.24 -27.42 -6.42
N SER A 148 0.33 -26.91 -7.65
CA SER A 148 0.96 -27.65 -8.75
C SER A 148 2.37 -27.13 -8.99
N GLY A 149 3.33 -28.04 -9.14
CA GLY A 149 4.64 -27.74 -9.74
C GLY A 149 5.87 -27.88 -8.87
N PHE A 150 5.78 -27.98 -7.53
CA PHE A 150 6.95 -28.24 -6.67
C PHE A 150 6.79 -29.41 -5.71
N TYR A 151 5.56 -29.82 -5.44
CA TYR A 151 5.22 -30.96 -4.63
C TYR A 151 4.10 -31.69 -5.34
N ASP A 152 4.22 -33.01 -5.49
CA ASP A 152 3.24 -33.85 -6.12
C ASP A 152 1.87 -33.60 -5.49
N ASP A 153 0.98 -32.95 -6.23
CA ASP A 153 -0.46 -32.78 -6.02
C ASP A 153 -0.93 -32.62 -4.56
N ILE A 154 -0.45 -31.59 -3.87
CA ILE A 154 -1.07 -31.21 -2.60
C ILE A 154 -2.38 -30.48 -2.92
N VAL A 155 -3.48 -31.20 -2.74
CA VAL A 155 -4.83 -30.64 -2.78
C VAL A 155 -5.20 -30.19 -1.37
N CYS A 156 -5.45 -28.91 -1.18
CA CYS A 156 -6.06 -28.41 0.05
C CYS A 156 -7.56 -28.29 -0.18
N GLU A 157 -8.35 -29.08 0.52
CA GLU A 157 -9.81 -28.97 0.49
C GLU A 157 -10.25 -27.62 1.06
N SER A 158 -11.39 -27.12 0.57
CA SER A 158 -12.01 -25.93 1.12
C SER A 158 -12.32 -26.12 2.61
N GLY A 159 -12.12 -25.10 3.42
CA GLY A 159 -12.29 -25.24 4.84
C GLY A 159 -12.57 -23.93 5.57
N GLU A 160 -12.80 -24.08 6.85
CA GLU A 160 -13.03 -22.97 7.78
C GLU A 160 -12.06 -23.10 8.96
N ILE A 161 -11.36 -22.01 9.27
CA ILE A 161 -10.52 -21.94 10.46
C ILE A 161 -11.15 -20.91 11.41
N SER A 162 -11.41 -21.34 12.64
CA SER A 162 -11.83 -20.48 13.73
C SER A 162 -10.94 -20.72 14.94
N TRP A 163 -10.57 -19.64 15.65
CA TRP A 163 -9.86 -19.74 16.91
C TRP A 163 -10.85 -19.64 18.05
N LYS A 164 -10.95 -20.70 18.85
CA LYS A 164 -11.67 -20.65 20.14
C LYS A 164 -10.62 -20.52 21.23
N LEU A 165 -10.67 -19.43 21.97
CA LEU A 165 -9.99 -19.29 23.25
C LEU A 165 -10.73 -20.06 24.32
#